data_80d1b73beb7c0b7e8923ae0d36f68c94
#
_entry.id   80d1b73beb7c0b7e8923ae0d36f68c94
#
_cell.length_a   1.000
_cell.length_b   1.000
_cell.length_c   1.000
_cell.angle_alpha   90.00
_cell.angle_beta   90.00
_cell.angle_gamma   90.00
#
_symmetry.space_group_name_H-M   'P 1'
#
loop_
_entity.id
_entity.type
_entity.pdbx_description
1 polymer ?
#
loop_
_entity_poly.entity_id
_entity_poly.type
_entity_poly.pdbx_seq_one_letter_code
_entity_poly.pdbx_strand_id
1 'polypeptide(L)'
;MKRFAVGVIAAAVLVSMARTAMAQTKTVSSEIKTETGTVEAIEAQSRTITVKKPDGTFVTIVAGPDIQRFSEIKVGQKVNTRYYENVVVLLKRPGAPDVDTRTTGTTGSEQVLPGGTRATQRTITATITAIDPKMPSITFTGPNGWKYSSKVQDTEALSKVKVGDKVDFVWTEAMMVSLEPGM
;
A
#
# COMPACT_ATOMS: atom_id res chain seq x y z
N MET A 1 -56.66 -37.53 45.33
CA MET A 1 -55.86 -37.70 44.10
C MET A 1 -55.54 -36.32 43.53
N LYS A 2 -54.33 -35.80 43.83
CA LYS A 2 -53.90 -34.47 43.39
C LYS A 2 -53.06 -34.59 42.14
N ARG A 3 -53.52 -34.03 41.03
CA ARG A 3 -52.78 -33.99 39.74
C ARG A 3 -51.90 -32.74 39.73
N PHE A 4 -50.60 -32.90 39.72
CA PHE A 4 -49.63 -31.81 39.49
C PHE A 4 -49.47 -31.62 37.97
N ALA A 5 -49.79 -30.43 37.50
CA ALA A 5 -49.47 -30.00 36.15
C ALA A 5 -48.05 -29.39 36.12
N VAL A 6 -47.17 -30.04 35.37
CA VAL A 6 -45.81 -29.53 35.13
C VAL A 6 -45.86 -28.62 33.92
N GLY A 7 -45.66 -27.32 34.16
CA GLY A 7 -45.52 -26.34 33.09
C GLY A 7 -44.10 -26.36 32.49
N VAL A 8 -44.01 -26.69 31.22
CA VAL A 8 -42.76 -26.56 30.46
C VAL A 8 -42.60 -25.14 29.97
N ILE A 9 -41.64 -24.41 30.54
CA ILE A 9 -41.24 -23.07 30.01
C ILE A 9 -40.23 -23.31 28.91
N ALA A 10 -40.63 -23.11 27.65
CA ALA A 10 -39.76 -23.06 26.50
C ALA A 10 -39.04 -21.72 26.46
N ALA A 11 -37.77 -21.67 26.86
CA ALA A 11 -36.90 -20.52 26.68
C ALA A 11 -36.45 -20.46 25.22
N ALA A 12 -37.05 -19.56 24.43
CA ALA A 12 -36.56 -19.27 23.07
C ALA A 12 -35.26 -18.46 23.16
N VAL A 13 -34.14 -19.10 22.90
CA VAL A 13 -32.83 -18.45 22.74
C VAL A 13 -32.80 -17.79 21.34
N LEU A 14 -33.02 -16.48 21.30
CA LEU A 14 -32.78 -15.67 20.10
C LEU A 14 -31.27 -15.55 19.91
N VAL A 15 -30.72 -16.42 19.06
CA VAL A 15 -29.36 -16.28 18.53
C VAL A 15 -29.38 -15.14 17.50
N SER A 16 -29.04 -13.94 17.94
CA SER A 16 -28.78 -12.82 17.04
C SER A 16 -27.48 -13.11 16.26
N MET A 17 -27.61 -13.60 15.03
CA MET A 17 -26.51 -13.67 14.09
C MET A 17 -26.07 -12.25 13.72
N ALA A 18 -25.07 -11.75 14.42
CA ALA A 18 -24.35 -10.57 14.01
C ALA A 18 -23.68 -10.89 12.66
N ARG A 19 -24.27 -10.39 11.58
CA ARG A 19 -23.63 -10.40 10.26
C ARG A 19 -22.41 -9.50 10.36
N THR A 20 -21.23 -10.08 10.46
CA THR A 20 -19.98 -9.37 10.25
C THR A 20 -19.98 -8.87 8.81
N ALA A 21 -20.28 -7.59 8.62
CA ALA A 21 -20.11 -6.94 7.33
C ALA A 21 -18.62 -7.02 6.98
N MET A 22 -18.27 -7.89 6.06
CA MET A 22 -16.92 -7.92 5.48
C MET A 22 -16.68 -6.57 4.82
N ALA A 23 -15.67 -5.85 5.26
CA ALA A 23 -15.22 -4.65 4.59
C ALA A 23 -14.81 -5.03 3.17
N GLN A 24 -15.49 -4.48 2.17
CA GLN A 24 -15.15 -4.75 0.78
C GLN A 24 -13.82 -4.05 0.48
N THR A 25 -12.80 -4.86 0.20
CA THR A 25 -11.46 -4.41 -0.17
C THR A 25 -11.34 -4.46 -1.68
N LYS A 26 -10.88 -3.38 -2.30
CA LYS A 26 -10.60 -3.35 -3.73
C LYS A 26 -9.24 -2.71 -3.99
N THR A 27 -8.39 -3.43 -4.70
CA THR A 27 -7.15 -2.87 -5.27
C THR A 27 -7.53 -1.95 -6.44
N VAL A 28 -7.11 -0.70 -6.37
CA VAL A 28 -7.39 0.32 -7.39
C VAL A 28 -6.25 0.41 -8.40
N SER A 29 -5.02 0.27 -7.94
CA SER A 29 -3.84 0.21 -8.78
C SER A 29 -2.79 -0.71 -8.17
N SER A 30 -2.02 -1.36 -9.03
CA SER A 30 -0.81 -2.10 -8.66
C SER A 30 0.18 -1.98 -9.80
N GLU A 31 1.37 -1.51 -9.51
CA GLU A 31 2.43 -1.32 -10.50
C GLU A 31 3.73 -1.91 -9.97
N ILE A 32 4.45 -2.61 -10.85
CA ILE A 32 5.82 -3.08 -10.58
C ILE A 32 6.68 -2.54 -11.72
N LYS A 33 7.68 -1.72 -11.36
CA LYS A 33 8.72 -1.25 -12.27
C LYS A 33 10.04 -1.87 -11.88
N THR A 34 10.72 -2.45 -12.86
CA THR A 34 12.09 -2.93 -12.69
C THR A 34 12.99 -2.12 -13.60
N GLU A 35 14.00 -1.51 -13.04
CA GLU A 35 15.02 -0.77 -13.78
C GLU A 35 16.40 -1.32 -13.44
N THR A 36 17.26 -1.35 -14.43
CA THR A 36 18.67 -1.72 -14.27
C THR A 36 19.55 -0.52 -14.59
N GLY A 37 20.73 -0.48 -14.01
CA GLY A 37 21.71 0.55 -14.29
C GLY A 37 23.10 0.11 -13.90
N THR A 38 24.07 0.99 -14.07
CA THR A 38 25.46 0.75 -13.68
C THR A 38 25.89 1.85 -12.70
N VAL A 39 26.56 1.47 -11.63
CA VAL A 39 27.15 2.43 -10.69
C VAL A 39 28.22 3.23 -11.40
N GLU A 40 28.02 4.53 -11.52
CA GLU A 40 28.95 5.45 -12.19
C GLU A 40 29.84 6.20 -11.20
N ALA A 41 29.27 6.57 -10.03
CA ALA A 41 30.00 7.24 -8.98
C ALA A 41 29.48 6.86 -7.58
N ILE A 42 30.36 6.98 -6.58
CA ILE A 42 30.05 6.70 -5.18
C ILE A 42 30.60 7.83 -4.33
N GLU A 43 29.75 8.42 -3.50
CA GLU A 43 30.13 9.39 -2.49
C GLU A 43 29.92 8.79 -1.10
N ALA A 44 31.03 8.41 -0.47
CA ALA A 44 30.99 7.64 0.77
C ALA A 44 30.45 8.44 1.95
N GLN A 45 30.74 9.76 2.03
CA GLN A 45 30.32 10.60 3.15
C GLN A 45 28.79 10.80 3.20
N SER A 46 28.19 11.07 2.06
CA SER A 46 26.74 11.22 1.91
C SER A 46 26.01 9.89 1.69
N ARG A 47 26.76 8.79 1.58
CA ARG A 47 26.23 7.45 1.22
C ARG A 47 25.42 7.48 -0.07
N THR A 48 25.89 8.22 -1.05
CA THR A 48 25.20 8.44 -2.32
C THR A 48 25.87 7.64 -3.42
N ILE A 49 25.07 6.99 -4.25
CA ILE A 49 25.52 6.36 -5.49
C ILE A 49 24.83 7.02 -6.69
N THR A 50 25.59 7.31 -7.73
CA THR A 50 25.06 7.74 -9.02
C THR A 50 25.00 6.54 -9.93
N VAL A 51 23.83 6.24 -10.44
CA VAL A 51 23.56 5.10 -11.33
C VAL A 51 23.21 5.63 -12.70
N LYS A 52 23.92 5.16 -13.72
CA LYS A 52 23.63 5.42 -15.13
C LYS A 52 22.66 4.36 -15.65
N LYS A 53 21.52 4.81 -16.17
CA LYS A 53 20.52 3.94 -16.79
C LYS A 53 20.89 3.58 -18.23
N PRO A 54 20.26 2.54 -18.82
CA PRO A 54 20.53 2.14 -20.21
C PRO A 54 20.20 3.24 -21.22
N ASP A 55 19.28 4.14 -20.91
CA ASP A 55 18.92 5.30 -21.74
C ASP A 55 19.95 6.45 -21.66
N GLY A 56 21.01 6.29 -20.89
CA GLY A 56 22.06 7.29 -20.69
C GLY A 56 21.75 8.32 -19.60
N THR A 57 20.55 8.31 -19.02
CA THR A 57 20.19 9.21 -17.91
C THR A 57 20.81 8.74 -16.60
N PHE A 58 20.94 9.65 -15.64
CA PHE A 58 21.50 9.38 -14.33
C PHE A 58 20.44 9.49 -13.24
N VAL A 59 20.56 8.62 -12.26
CA VAL A 59 19.74 8.63 -11.05
C VAL A 59 20.65 8.62 -9.84
N THR A 60 20.32 9.43 -8.84
CA THR A 60 21.05 9.47 -7.56
C THR A 60 20.26 8.69 -6.52
N ILE A 61 20.91 7.75 -5.85
CA ILE A 61 20.33 6.93 -4.79
C ILE A 61 21.09 7.21 -3.50
N VAL A 62 20.38 7.65 -2.47
CA VAL A 62 20.94 7.79 -1.12
C VAL A 62 20.68 6.50 -0.36
N ALA A 63 21.75 5.79 -0.01
CA ALA A 63 21.67 4.55 0.74
C ALA A 63 21.39 4.84 2.22
N GLY A 64 20.29 4.33 2.74
CA GLY A 64 19.95 4.44 4.16
C GLY A 64 20.98 3.73 5.07
N PRO A 65 20.93 4.00 6.38
CA PRO A 65 21.82 3.37 7.35
C PRO A 65 21.70 1.84 7.38
N ASP A 66 20.56 1.32 6.96
CA ASP A 66 20.26 -0.12 6.91
C ASP A 66 21.10 -0.87 5.86
N ILE A 67 21.68 -0.17 4.89
CA ILE A 67 22.62 -0.76 3.93
C ILE A 67 23.99 -0.86 4.60
N GLN A 68 24.18 -1.84 5.47
CA GLN A 68 25.40 -1.99 6.27
C GLN A 68 26.65 -2.20 5.43
N ARG A 69 26.51 -2.82 4.24
CA ARG A 69 27.63 -3.16 3.35
C ARG A 69 27.84 -2.13 2.24
N PHE A 70 27.49 -0.86 2.48
CA PHE A 70 27.63 0.24 1.51
C PHE A 70 29.08 0.36 0.99
N SER A 71 30.08 0.15 1.86
CA SER A 71 31.51 0.22 1.49
C SER A 71 31.96 -0.85 0.48
N GLU A 72 31.16 -1.87 0.27
CA GLU A 72 31.47 -2.93 -0.71
C GLU A 72 30.96 -2.61 -2.12
N ILE A 73 30.18 -1.53 -2.27
CA ILE A 73 29.70 -1.07 -3.56
C ILE A 73 30.86 -0.52 -4.37
N LYS A 74 30.94 -0.91 -5.64
CA LYS A 74 32.02 -0.49 -6.56
C LYS A 74 31.45 0.15 -7.81
N VAL A 75 32.17 1.13 -8.34
CA VAL A 75 31.91 1.68 -9.68
C VAL A 75 32.01 0.55 -10.73
N GLY A 76 31.10 0.57 -11.68
CA GLY A 76 30.96 -0.46 -12.71
C GLY A 76 30.02 -1.62 -12.35
N GLN A 77 29.62 -1.78 -11.09
CA GLN A 77 28.64 -2.80 -10.72
C GLN A 77 27.27 -2.50 -11.28
N LYS A 78 26.54 -3.53 -11.65
CA LYS A 78 25.13 -3.42 -12.05
C LYS A 78 24.25 -3.31 -10.85
N VAL A 79 23.28 -2.41 -10.94
CA VAL A 79 22.23 -2.17 -9.95
C VAL A 79 20.91 -2.59 -10.54
N ASN A 80 20.16 -3.40 -9.83
CA ASN A 80 18.76 -3.69 -10.11
C ASN A 80 17.90 -2.97 -9.08
N THR A 81 16.98 -2.14 -9.56
CA THR A 81 15.97 -1.51 -8.72
C THR A 81 14.62 -2.09 -9.06
N ARG A 82 13.83 -2.41 -8.05
CA ARG A 82 12.47 -2.86 -8.20
C ARG A 82 11.57 -1.97 -7.36
N TYR A 83 10.69 -1.26 -8.05
CA TYR A 83 9.66 -0.43 -7.42
C TYR A 83 8.33 -1.16 -7.46
N TYR A 84 7.66 -1.18 -6.34
CA TYR A 84 6.32 -1.72 -6.18
C TYR A 84 5.42 -0.63 -5.60
N GLU A 85 4.27 -0.44 -6.22
CA GLU A 85 3.22 0.43 -5.72
C GLU A 85 1.89 -0.31 -5.73
N ASN A 86 1.12 -0.16 -4.67
CA ASN A 86 -0.22 -0.72 -4.57
C ASN A 86 -1.14 0.23 -3.80
N VAL A 87 -2.31 0.48 -4.36
CA VAL A 87 -3.36 1.29 -3.72
C VAL A 87 -4.59 0.44 -3.52
N VAL A 88 -4.97 0.27 -2.28
CA VAL A 88 -6.16 -0.46 -1.86
C VAL A 88 -7.15 0.51 -1.24
N VAL A 89 -8.42 0.41 -1.62
CA VAL A 89 -9.52 1.20 -1.05
C VAL A 89 -10.41 0.29 -0.22
N LEU A 90 -10.63 0.68 1.02
CA LEU A 90 -11.47 -0.02 1.99
C LEU A 90 -12.66 0.86 2.33
N LEU A 91 -13.88 0.36 2.10
CA LEU A 91 -15.08 1.07 2.55
C LEU A 91 -15.12 1.11 4.08
N LYS A 92 -15.22 2.31 4.62
CA LYS A 92 -15.20 2.55 6.06
C LYS A 92 -16.57 2.28 6.67
N ARG A 93 -16.60 1.70 7.85
CA ARG A 93 -17.86 1.54 8.60
C ARG A 93 -18.38 2.91 9.06
N PRO A 94 -19.69 3.15 9.02
CA PRO A 94 -20.26 4.38 9.56
C PRO A 94 -19.82 4.62 11.01
N GLY A 95 -19.39 5.85 11.31
CA GLY A 95 -18.94 6.24 12.66
C GLY A 95 -17.51 5.82 13.03
N ALA A 96 -16.80 5.08 12.18
CA ALA A 96 -15.39 4.79 12.44
C ALA A 96 -14.55 6.07 12.35
N PRO A 97 -13.55 6.26 13.24
CA PRO A 97 -12.72 7.45 13.27
C PRO A 97 -11.86 7.57 12.02
N ASP A 98 -11.62 8.80 11.56
CA ASP A 98 -10.70 9.05 10.46
C ASP A 98 -9.27 8.72 10.86
N VAL A 99 -8.49 8.26 9.88
CA VAL A 99 -7.08 7.89 10.08
C VAL A 99 -6.20 8.64 9.09
N ASP A 100 -4.99 8.99 9.53
CA ASP A 100 -3.86 9.39 8.69
C ASP A 100 -2.62 8.83 9.37
N THR A 101 -2.19 7.66 8.95
CA THR A 101 -1.06 6.95 9.54
C THR A 101 -0.03 6.61 8.47
N ARG A 102 1.23 6.67 8.85
CA ARG A 102 2.35 6.26 7.99
C ARG A 102 3.27 5.33 8.75
N THR A 103 3.57 4.20 8.15
CA THR A 103 4.54 3.24 8.65
C THR A 103 5.62 3.06 7.60
N THR A 104 6.88 3.11 8.02
CA THR A 104 8.02 2.84 7.15
C THR A 104 8.83 1.73 7.76
N GLY A 105 9.10 0.70 6.97
CA GLY A 105 9.99 -0.39 7.31
C GLY A 105 11.17 -0.41 6.35
N THR A 106 12.35 -0.69 6.86
CA THR A 106 13.56 -0.89 6.07
C THR A 106 14.19 -2.21 6.48
N THR A 107 14.69 -2.95 5.49
CA THR A 107 15.38 -4.21 5.71
C THR A 107 16.62 -4.22 4.86
N GLY A 108 17.78 -4.37 5.48
CA GLY A 108 19.04 -4.62 4.77
C GLY A 108 18.99 -6.01 4.13
N SER A 109 19.69 -6.17 3.02
CA SER A 109 19.84 -7.48 2.40
C SER A 109 20.94 -8.25 3.13
N GLU A 110 20.62 -9.42 3.65
CA GLU A 110 21.60 -10.40 4.14
C GLU A 110 22.22 -11.22 3.01
N GLN A 111 21.91 -10.89 1.74
CA GLN A 111 22.44 -11.56 0.56
C GLN A 111 23.95 -11.32 0.42
N VAL A 112 24.56 -12.10 -0.47
CA VAL A 112 26.02 -12.05 -0.76
C VAL A 112 26.49 -10.64 -1.19
N LEU A 113 25.59 -9.82 -1.71
CA LEU A 113 25.88 -8.46 -2.20
C LEU A 113 25.09 -7.39 -1.43
N PRO A 114 25.63 -6.16 -1.36
CA PRO A 114 24.94 -5.03 -0.78
C PRO A 114 23.58 -4.79 -1.43
N GLY A 115 22.59 -4.48 -0.63
CA GLY A 115 21.24 -4.18 -1.09
C GLY A 115 20.31 -3.89 0.08
N GLY A 116 19.06 -3.63 -0.24
CA GLY A 116 18.04 -3.43 0.78
C GLY A 116 16.66 -3.17 0.19
N THR A 117 15.67 -3.26 1.05
CA THR A 117 14.28 -2.94 0.73
C THR A 117 13.78 -1.87 1.70
N ARG A 118 13.19 -0.83 1.16
CA ARG A 118 12.42 0.15 1.92
C ARG A 118 10.97 0.06 1.52
N ALA A 119 10.09 -0.13 2.48
CA ALA A 119 8.65 -0.13 2.28
C ALA A 119 8.00 0.97 3.11
N THR A 120 7.06 1.68 2.52
CA THR A 120 6.23 2.68 3.20
C THR A 120 4.78 2.34 2.95
N GLN A 121 3.99 2.32 4.02
CA GLN A 121 2.54 2.21 3.92
C GLN A 121 1.92 3.44 4.57
N ARG A 122 1.01 4.09 3.85
CA ARG A 122 0.19 5.18 4.37
C ARG A 122 -1.27 4.77 4.30
N THR A 123 -1.97 4.93 5.40
CA THR A 123 -3.43 4.79 5.44
C THR A 123 -4.03 6.15 5.71
N ILE A 124 -4.94 6.58 4.83
CA ILE A 124 -5.57 7.89 4.92
C ILE A 124 -7.07 7.77 4.64
N THR A 125 -7.89 8.37 5.51
CA THR A 125 -9.32 8.43 5.28
C THR A 125 -9.64 9.56 4.30
N ALA A 126 -10.46 9.25 3.30
CA ALA A 126 -11.01 10.21 2.36
C ALA A 126 -12.53 10.04 2.24
N THR A 127 -13.19 11.08 1.74
CA THR A 127 -14.62 11.09 1.50
C THR A 127 -14.87 11.01 0.00
N ILE A 128 -15.84 10.20 -0.42
CA ILE A 128 -16.32 10.16 -1.80
C ILE A 128 -17.06 11.46 -2.09
N THR A 129 -16.57 12.25 -3.03
CA THR A 129 -17.14 13.57 -3.38
C THR A 129 -17.82 13.62 -4.74
N ALA A 130 -17.50 12.68 -5.63
CA ALA A 130 -18.23 12.52 -6.89
C ALA A 130 -18.18 11.07 -7.38
N ILE A 131 -19.24 10.66 -8.09
CA ILE A 131 -19.34 9.38 -8.80
C ILE A 131 -19.91 9.69 -10.18
N ASP A 132 -19.19 9.29 -11.24
CA ASP A 132 -19.68 9.40 -12.62
C ASP A 132 -19.98 7.99 -13.16
N PRO A 133 -21.26 7.63 -13.34
CA PRO A 133 -21.63 6.33 -13.89
C PRO A 133 -21.50 6.26 -15.42
N LYS A 134 -21.42 7.39 -16.12
CA LYS A 134 -21.30 7.44 -17.60
C LYS A 134 -19.84 7.18 -18.02
N MET A 135 -18.91 7.80 -17.31
CA MET A 135 -17.48 7.50 -17.42
C MET A 135 -17.03 6.85 -16.11
N PRO A 136 -17.24 5.54 -15.94
CA PRO A 136 -17.15 4.90 -14.64
C PRO A 136 -15.93 5.36 -13.84
N SER A 137 -16.15 6.33 -12.97
CA SER A 137 -15.11 6.96 -12.16
C SER A 137 -15.65 7.42 -10.80
N ILE A 138 -14.74 7.53 -9.86
CA ILE A 138 -15.02 7.97 -8.51
C ILE A 138 -13.97 9.00 -8.09
N THR A 139 -14.42 10.07 -7.46
CA THR A 139 -13.54 11.11 -6.92
C THR A 139 -13.61 11.11 -5.40
N PHE A 140 -12.45 11.18 -4.79
CA PHE A 140 -12.25 11.22 -3.35
C PHE A 140 -11.62 12.54 -2.96
N THR A 141 -12.01 13.07 -1.80
CA THR A 141 -11.34 14.22 -1.18
C THR A 141 -10.82 13.78 0.19
N GLY A 142 -9.53 13.93 0.39
CA GLY A 142 -8.86 13.58 1.63
C GLY A 142 -8.60 14.79 2.53
N PRO A 143 -7.85 14.61 3.64
CA PRO A 143 -7.41 15.68 4.50
C PRO A 143 -6.70 16.78 3.69
N ASN A 144 -6.79 18.03 4.17
CA ASN A 144 -6.21 19.20 3.49
C ASN A 144 -6.74 19.46 2.06
N GLY A 145 -7.90 18.88 1.69
CA GLY A 145 -8.58 19.17 0.44
C GLY A 145 -7.95 18.55 -0.81
N TRP A 146 -6.95 17.66 -0.70
CA TRP A 146 -6.44 16.96 -1.87
C TRP A 146 -7.53 16.09 -2.50
N LYS A 147 -7.50 15.99 -3.84
CA LYS A 147 -8.46 15.22 -4.61
C LYS A 147 -7.75 14.13 -5.40
N TYR A 148 -8.36 12.96 -5.44
CA TYR A 148 -7.93 11.84 -6.25
C TYR A 148 -9.12 11.28 -7.02
N SER A 149 -8.97 11.12 -8.34
CA SER A 149 -9.99 10.51 -9.19
C SER A 149 -9.44 9.24 -9.82
N SER A 150 -10.24 8.19 -9.78
CA SER A 150 -9.88 6.90 -10.37
C SER A 150 -10.98 6.39 -11.27
N LYS A 151 -10.59 5.81 -12.43
CA LYS A 151 -11.49 5.01 -13.23
C LYS A 151 -11.82 3.72 -12.50
N VAL A 152 -13.07 3.28 -12.57
CA VAL A 152 -13.55 2.06 -11.95
C VAL A 152 -13.89 1.04 -13.03
N GLN A 153 -13.15 -0.06 -13.07
CA GLN A 153 -13.40 -1.14 -14.04
C GLN A 153 -14.64 -1.95 -13.68
N ASP A 154 -14.89 -2.12 -12.39
CA ASP A 154 -16.04 -2.83 -11.86
C ASP A 154 -17.17 -1.85 -11.53
N THR A 155 -18.06 -1.67 -12.48
CA THR A 155 -19.19 -0.75 -12.36
C THR A 155 -20.19 -1.18 -11.28
N GLU A 156 -20.26 -2.48 -10.95
CA GLU A 156 -21.10 -2.96 -9.83
C GLU A 156 -20.60 -2.41 -8.48
N ALA A 157 -19.28 -2.21 -8.34
CA ALA A 157 -18.73 -1.60 -7.12
C ALA A 157 -19.20 -0.16 -6.91
N LEU A 158 -19.51 0.59 -7.98
CA LEU A 158 -20.04 1.96 -7.88
C LEU A 158 -21.46 1.99 -7.29
N SER A 159 -22.26 0.95 -7.51
CA SER A 159 -23.62 0.87 -6.97
C SER A 159 -23.64 0.64 -5.45
N LYS A 160 -22.54 0.20 -4.87
CA LYS A 160 -22.39 -0.14 -3.45
C LYS A 160 -21.91 1.04 -2.59
N VAL A 161 -21.59 2.16 -3.22
CA VAL A 161 -21.06 3.36 -2.59
C VAL A 161 -21.84 4.59 -3.03
N LYS A 162 -21.83 5.64 -2.22
CA LYS A 162 -22.49 6.92 -2.50
C LYS A 162 -21.59 8.10 -2.13
N VAL A 163 -21.90 9.25 -2.69
CA VAL A 163 -21.27 10.52 -2.28
C VAL A 163 -21.51 10.73 -0.79
N GLY A 164 -20.46 11.09 -0.07
CA GLY A 164 -20.46 11.24 1.40
C GLY A 164 -19.94 10.01 2.15
N ASP A 165 -19.84 8.84 1.52
CA ASP A 165 -19.23 7.68 2.16
C ASP A 165 -17.72 7.92 2.39
N LYS A 166 -17.23 7.38 3.49
CA LYS A 166 -15.81 7.41 3.84
C LYS A 166 -15.12 6.12 3.44
N VAL A 167 -13.89 6.25 2.96
CA VAL A 167 -13.02 5.15 2.59
C VAL A 167 -11.63 5.36 3.19
N ASP A 168 -10.94 4.26 3.48
CA ASP A 168 -9.53 4.30 3.81
C ASP A 168 -8.72 3.89 2.58
N PHE A 169 -7.84 4.77 2.11
CA PHE A 169 -6.81 4.47 1.14
C PHE A 169 -5.62 3.87 1.87
N VAL A 170 -5.25 2.67 1.51
CA VAL A 170 -4.00 2.04 1.93
C VAL A 170 -3.05 2.07 0.75
N TRP A 171 -2.11 2.99 0.79
CA TRP A 171 -1.07 3.16 -0.21
C TRP A 171 0.20 2.49 0.27
N THR A 172 0.65 1.50 -0.46
CA THR A 172 1.89 0.78 -0.19
C THR A 172 2.88 1.03 -1.30
N GLU A 173 4.05 1.53 -0.96
CA GLU A 173 5.20 1.68 -1.84
C GLU A 173 6.35 0.85 -1.28
N ALA A 174 7.03 0.13 -2.13
CA ALA A 174 8.26 -0.55 -1.76
C ALA A 174 9.32 -0.39 -2.85
N MET A 175 10.52 -0.06 -2.44
CA MET A 175 11.69 0.01 -3.32
C MET A 175 12.72 -1.01 -2.83
N MET A 176 13.11 -1.89 -3.71
CA MET A 176 14.21 -2.82 -3.50
C MET A 176 15.36 -2.40 -4.40
N VAL A 177 16.55 -2.36 -3.83
CA VAL A 177 17.81 -2.13 -4.55
C VAL A 177 18.70 -3.34 -4.30
N SER A 178 19.25 -3.93 -5.35
CA SER A 178 20.22 -5.02 -5.27
C SER A 178 21.33 -4.79 -6.27
N LEU A 179 22.54 -5.21 -5.91
CA LEU A 179 23.71 -5.19 -6.78
C LEU A 179 23.95 -6.58 -7.36
N GLU A 180 24.43 -6.62 -8.59
CA GLU A 180 24.94 -7.86 -9.18
C GLU A 180 26.43 -8.01 -8.86
N PRO A 181 26.95 -9.27 -8.84
CA PRO A 181 28.40 -9.49 -8.76
C PRO A 181 29.12 -8.69 -9.86
N GLY A 182 30.14 -7.93 -9.47
CA GLY A 182 31.04 -7.33 -10.45
C GLY A 182 31.78 -8.43 -11.23
N MET A 183 31.88 -8.26 -12.53
CA MET A 183 32.76 -9.11 -13.35
C MET A 183 34.22 -8.84 -13.00
#